data_9d5d977584fce1f64c5ae76cd5dc8d44
#
_entry.id   9d5d977584fce1f64c5ae76cd5dc8d44
#
_cell.length_a   1.000
_cell.length_b   1.000
_cell.length_c   1.000
_cell.angle_alpha   90.00
_cell.angle_beta   90.00
_cell.angle_gamma   90.00
#
_symmetry.space_group_name_H-M   'P 1'
#
loop_
_entity.id
_entity.type
_entity.pdbx_description
1 polymer ?
#
loop_
_entity_poly.entity_id
_entity_poly.type
_entity_poly.pdbx_seq_one_letter_code
_entity_poly.pdbx_strand_id
1 'polypeptide(L)'
;MKLQPDQVEKPLRKLRMQLNALPPNPRPEEVHSLRMYTRRLEATIAAMALEREKKARCLLKLIKSVRKAAGEVRDMDVLIGNVLTICGHQGCGPAVRLVEHLAKMRVRNARRLHRLVRRERREFSTRLKQSSRLIRKKMKNGVADREGETPPQILITELSHWPSLDEGNLHLFRIRVKELRYMLQLNEQADARLVDALGEVKDTVGEWHDWVELEKIARKVLDPRSDGDLLKRIRLTGGEKLQIALAAAIRLRERYFHLPDARKAGVKILQMAS
;
A
#
# COMPACT_ATOMS: atom_id res chain seq x y z
N MET A 1 14.77 -18.15 3.13
CA MET A 1 13.43 -17.82 2.59
C MET A 1 13.27 -18.42 1.20
N LYS A 2 12.37 -19.39 1.03
CA LYS A 2 12.08 -20.05 -0.26
C LYS A 2 11.05 -19.20 -1.04
N LEU A 3 11.48 -18.53 -2.10
CA LEU A 3 10.61 -17.69 -2.92
C LEU A 3 9.90 -18.55 -3.98
N GLN A 4 8.58 -18.43 -4.09
CA GLN A 4 7.80 -19.08 -5.14
C GLN A 4 8.05 -18.39 -6.50
N PRO A 5 8.49 -19.12 -7.55
CA PRO A 5 8.70 -18.55 -8.89
C PRO A 5 7.47 -17.80 -9.42
N ASP A 6 6.27 -18.36 -9.23
CA ASP A 6 5.02 -17.75 -9.67
C ASP A 6 4.68 -16.45 -8.96
N GLN A 7 4.98 -16.34 -7.66
CA GLN A 7 4.76 -15.12 -6.87
C GLN A 7 5.66 -13.97 -7.35
N VAL A 8 6.79 -14.30 -7.97
CA VAL A 8 7.77 -13.33 -8.47
C VAL A 8 7.52 -12.97 -9.93
N GLU A 9 7.28 -13.95 -10.80
CA GLU A 9 7.13 -13.72 -12.24
C GLU A 9 5.74 -13.20 -12.65
N LYS A 10 4.68 -13.66 -11.99
CA LYS A 10 3.30 -13.24 -12.26
C LYS A 10 3.10 -11.73 -12.11
N PRO A 11 3.57 -11.07 -11.04
CA PRO A 11 3.50 -9.60 -10.90
C PRO A 11 4.21 -8.85 -12.03
N LEU A 12 5.40 -9.29 -12.44
CA LEU A 12 6.15 -8.68 -13.54
C LEU A 12 5.37 -8.71 -14.85
N ARG A 13 4.84 -9.90 -15.20
CA ARG A 13 4.04 -10.09 -16.42
C ARG A 13 2.76 -9.25 -16.40
N LYS A 14 2.02 -9.31 -15.30
CA LYS A 14 0.76 -8.56 -15.13
C LYS A 14 0.99 -7.05 -15.14
N LEU A 15 2.03 -6.55 -14.45
CA LEU A 15 2.40 -5.15 -14.49
C LEU A 15 2.72 -4.68 -15.91
N ARG A 16 3.50 -5.45 -16.68
CA ARG A 16 3.81 -5.13 -18.08
C ARG A 16 2.56 -5.03 -18.95
N MET A 17 1.62 -5.98 -18.78
CA MET A 17 0.36 -5.96 -19.53
C MET A 17 -0.46 -4.70 -19.20
N GLN A 18 -0.62 -4.37 -17.91
CA GLN A 18 -1.38 -3.22 -17.47
C GLN A 18 -0.77 -1.88 -17.90
N LEU A 19 0.56 -1.73 -17.83
CA LEU A 19 1.23 -0.52 -18.31
C LEU A 19 1.06 -0.31 -19.82
N ASN A 20 0.96 -1.40 -20.58
CA ASN A 20 0.75 -1.33 -22.03
C ASN A 20 -0.70 -1.00 -22.41
N ALA A 21 -1.67 -1.43 -21.63
CA ALA A 21 -3.10 -1.32 -21.91
C ALA A 21 -3.80 -0.21 -21.14
N LEU A 22 -3.09 0.59 -20.32
CA LEU A 22 -3.69 1.59 -19.46
C LEU A 22 -4.44 2.68 -20.27
N PRO A 23 -5.78 2.81 -20.11
CA PRO A 23 -6.55 3.82 -20.83
C PRO A 23 -6.37 5.23 -20.20
N PRO A 24 -6.80 6.31 -20.89
CA PRO A 24 -6.75 7.68 -20.36
C PRO A 24 -7.59 7.88 -19.09
N ASN A 25 -8.67 7.12 -18.96
CA ASN A 25 -9.53 7.10 -17.78
C ASN A 25 -9.71 5.66 -17.31
N PRO A 26 -8.74 5.10 -16.55
CA PRO A 26 -8.79 3.71 -16.10
C PRO A 26 -9.90 3.52 -15.06
N ARG A 27 -10.51 2.32 -15.08
CA ARG A 27 -11.49 1.92 -14.07
C ARG A 27 -10.83 1.74 -12.71
N PRO A 28 -11.59 1.86 -11.58
CA PRO A 28 -11.05 1.68 -10.23
C PRO A 28 -10.28 0.37 -10.04
N GLU A 29 -10.76 -0.75 -10.63
CA GLU A 29 -10.14 -2.06 -10.54
C GLU A 29 -8.79 -2.11 -11.28
N GLU A 30 -8.67 -1.41 -12.42
CA GLU A 30 -7.43 -1.31 -13.19
C GLU A 30 -6.37 -0.53 -12.42
N VAL A 31 -6.77 0.57 -11.77
CA VAL A 31 -5.91 1.37 -10.90
C VAL A 31 -5.47 0.57 -9.67
N HIS A 32 -6.42 -0.12 -9.02
CA HIS A 32 -6.12 -0.98 -7.87
C HIS A 32 -5.12 -2.08 -8.22
N SER A 33 -5.37 -2.80 -9.30
CA SER A 33 -4.50 -3.86 -9.80
C SER A 33 -3.10 -3.35 -10.14
N LEU A 34 -2.99 -2.19 -10.80
CA LEU A 34 -1.72 -1.55 -11.11
C LEU A 34 -0.92 -1.25 -9.83
N ARG A 35 -1.57 -0.68 -8.81
CA ARG A 35 -0.94 -0.41 -7.50
C ARG A 35 -0.49 -1.69 -6.79
N MET A 36 -1.32 -2.74 -6.83
CA MET A 36 -1.00 -4.03 -6.23
C MET A 36 0.25 -4.65 -6.86
N TYR A 37 0.35 -4.69 -8.20
CA TYR A 37 1.50 -5.28 -8.88
C TYR A 37 2.77 -4.43 -8.74
N THR A 38 2.66 -3.10 -8.70
CA THR A 38 3.81 -2.24 -8.40
C THR A 38 4.37 -2.52 -7.00
N ARG A 39 3.50 -2.67 -5.98
CA ARG A 39 3.88 -3.00 -4.61
C ARG A 39 4.54 -4.38 -4.48
N ARG A 40 3.94 -5.39 -5.13
CA ARG A 40 4.52 -6.74 -5.13
C ARG A 40 5.91 -6.76 -5.74
N LEU A 41 6.13 -6.02 -6.83
CA LEU A 41 7.45 -5.94 -7.45
C LEU A 41 8.46 -5.19 -6.58
N GLU A 42 8.07 -4.10 -5.93
CA GLU A 42 8.92 -3.43 -4.93
C GLU A 42 9.33 -4.39 -3.82
N ALA A 43 8.38 -5.13 -3.24
CA ALA A 43 8.64 -6.11 -2.20
C ALA A 43 9.56 -7.26 -2.68
N THR A 44 9.36 -7.74 -3.93
CA THR A 44 10.22 -8.77 -4.53
C THR A 44 11.67 -8.29 -4.64
N ILE A 45 11.88 -7.06 -5.13
CA ILE A 45 13.22 -6.47 -5.27
C ILE A 45 13.88 -6.32 -3.90
N ALA A 46 13.13 -5.87 -2.88
CA ALA A 46 13.59 -5.73 -1.51
C ALA A 46 13.94 -7.09 -0.88
N ALA A 47 13.05 -8.07 -0.95
CA ALA A 47 13.26 -9.41 -0.39
C ALA A 47 14.48 -10.12 -1.00
N MET A 48 14.79 -9.84 -2.27
CA MET A 48 15.98 -10.37 -2.95
C MET A 48 17.23 -9.51 -2.75
N ALA A 49 17.11 -8.40 -2.02
CA ALA A 49 18.17 -7.41 -1.81
C ALA A 49 18.82 -6.92 -3.12
N LEU A 50 17.97 -6.67 -4.11
CA LEU A 50 18.39 -6.17 -5.42
C LEU A 50 18.42 -4.64 -5.51
N GLU A 51 18.08 -3.90 -4.44
CA GLU A 51 18.08 -2.42 -4.43
C GLU A 51 19.45 -1.82 -4.69
N ARG A 52 20.53 -2.57 -4.40
CA ARG A 52 21.91 -2.13 -4.69
C ARG A 52 22.25 -2.22 -6.17
N GLU A 53 21.54 -3.04 -6.93
CA GLU A 53 21.74 -3.21 -8.36
C GLU A 53 21.23 -1.99 -9.14
N LYS A 54 22.09 -1.34 -9.93
CA LYS A 54 21.74 -0.15 -10.73
C LYS A 54 20.48 -0.34 -11.58
N LYS A 55 20.34 -1.53 -12.21
CA LYS A 55 19.20 -1.86 -13.06
C LYS A 55 17.88 -1.93 -12.27
N ALA A 56 17.90 -2.53 -11.08
CA ALA A 56 16.74 -2.60 -10.20
C ALA A 56 16.38 -1.22 -9.62
N ARG A 57 17.37 -0.43 -9.21
CA ARG A 57 17.14 0.96 -8.74
C ARG A 57 16.46 1.84 -9.78
N CYS A 58 16.87 1.74 -11.04
CA CYS A 58 16.22 2.50 -12.12
C CYS A 58 14.75 2.07 -12.29
N LEU A 59 14.46 0.77 -12.23
CA LEU A 59 13.08 0.28 -12.27
C LEU A 59 12.28 0.77 -11.06
N LEU A 60 12.83 0.69 -9.84
CA LEU A 60 12.16 1.15 -8.61
C LEU A 60 11.77 2.64 -8.69
N LYS A 61 12.61 3.50 -9.25
CA LYS A 61 12.28 4.93 -9.45
C LYS A 61 11.05 5.10 -10.35
N LEU A 62 11.00 4.38 -11.47
CA LEU A 62 9.86 4.41 -12.40
C LEU A 62 8.59 3.88 -11.74
N ILE A 63 8.67 2.74 -11.06
CA ILE A 63 7.56 2.12 -10.33
C ILE A 63 7.02 3.07 -9.27
N LYS A 64 7.89 3.70 -8.49
CA LYS A 64 7.50 4.67 -7.45
C LYS A 64 6.71 5.83 -8.03
N SER A 65 7.12 6.35 -9.21
CA SER A 65 6.40 7.44 -9.89
C SER A 65 5.01 7.02 -10.36
N VAL A 66 4.89 5.85 -10.99
CA VAL A 66 3.59 5.31 -11.43
C VAL A 66 2.70 4.97 -10.24
N ARG A 67 3.26 4.35 -9.19
CA ARG A 67 2.53 4.01 -7.97
C ARG A 67 1.96 5.25 -7.27
N LYS A 68 2.73 6.35 -7.21
CA LYS A 68 2.28 7.63 -6.67
C LYS A 68 1.12 8.18 -7.48
N ALA A 69 1.28 8.28 -8.81
CA ALA A 69 0.24 8.80 -9.70
C ALA A 69 -1.04 7.93 -9.68
N ALA A 70 -0.90 6.59 -9.66
CA ALA A 70 -2.03 5.67 -9.49
C ALA A 70 -2.66 5.78 -8.09
N GLY A 71 -1.88 6.17 -7.07
CA GLY A 71 -2.37 6.50 -5.75
C GLY A 71 -3.34 7.67 -5.79
N GLU A 72 -2.92 8.76 -6.39
CA GLU A 72 -3.74 9.97 -6.51
C GLU A 72 -5.10 9.71 -7.21
N VAL A 73 -5.16 8.76 -8.14
CA VAL A 73 -6.45 8.33 -8.77
C VAL A 73 -7.27 7.48 -7.79
N ARG A 74 -6.65 6.46 -7.18
CA ARG A 74 -7.33 5.55 -6.26
C ARG A 74 -7.88 6.26 -5.04
N ASP A 75 -7.13 7.24 -4.52
CA ASP A 75 -7.56 8.02 -3.37
C ASP A 75 -8.89 8.75 -3.67
N MET A 76 -9.04 9.31 -4.87
CA MET A 76 -10.33 9.91 -5.29
C MET A 76 -11.46 8.89 -5.41
N ASP A 77 -11.20 7.68 -5.94
CA ASP A 77 -12.20 6.60 -6.01
C ASP A 77 -12.72 6.24 -4.61
N VAL A 78 -11.83 6.13 -3.62
CA VAL A 78 -12.18 5.81 -2.23
C VAL A 78 -12.97 6.93 -1.59
N LEU A 79 -12.51 8.19 -1.73
CA LEU A 79 -13.18 9.34 -1.14
C LEU A 79 -14.59 9.55 -1.69
N ILE A 80 -14.80 9.33 -3.01
CA ILE A 80 -16.15 9.33 -3.61
C ILE A 80 -17.02 8.26 -2.95
N GLY A 81 -16.49 7.03 -2.81
CA GLY A 81 -17.21 5.95 -2.13
C GLY A 81 -17.59 6.31 -0.69
N ASN A 82 -16.68 6.92 0.07
CA ASN A 82 -16.94 7.35 1.44
C ASN A 82 -18.06 8.41 1.52
N VAL A 83 -18.08 9.40 0.61
CA VAL A 83 -19.18 10.39 0.56
C VAL A 83 -20.51 9.71 0.28
N LEU A 84 -20.56 8.79 -0.69
CA LEU A 84 -21.78 8.06 -1.03
C LEU A 84 -22.28 7.20 0.12
N THR A 85 -21.38 6.59 0.89
CA THR A 85 -21.71 5.79 2.08
C THR A 85 -22.36 6.64 3.18
N ILE A 86 -21.85 7.84 3.44
CA ILE A 86 -22.43 8.74 4.46
C ILE A 86 -23.82 9.25 4.03
N CYS A 87 -24.01 9.58 2.78
CA CYS A 87 -25.24 10.23 2.32
C CYS A 87 -26.38 9.25 2.03
N GLY A 88 -26.07 7.94 1.90
CA GLY A 88 -27.05 6.94 1.49
C GLY A 88 -27.67 7.26 0.11
N HIS A 89 -28.92 6.82 -0.09
CA HIS A 89 -29.65 7.04 -1.35
C HIS A 89 -30.25 8.45 -1.49
N GLN A 90 -30.29 9.24 -0.42
CA GLN A 90 -30.77 10.62 -0.46
C GLN A 90 -29.60 11.57 -0.65
N GLY A 91 -29.23 11.84 -1.90
CA GLY A 91 -28.19 12.82 -2.24
C GLY A 91 -28.57 14.21 -1.73
N CYS A 92 -27.84 14.76 -0.77
CA CYS A 92 -27.96 16.15 -0.38
C CYS A 92 -27.10 17.06 -1.27
N GLY A 93 -27.51 18.29 -1.51
CA GLY A 93 -26.78 19.24 -2.36
C GLY A 93 -25.29 19.40 -2.02
N PRO A 94 -24.89 19.47 -0.73
CA PRO A 94 -23.49 19.48 -0.30
C PRO A 94 -22.68 18.25 -0.77
N ALA A 95 -23.28 17.06 -0.67
CA ALA A 95 -22.61 15.83 -1.11
C ALA A 95 -22.41 15.78 -2.61
N VAL A 96 -23.39 16.25 -3.39
CA VAL A 96 -23.25 16.34 -4.85
C VAL A 96 -22.08 17.24 -5.24
N ARG A 97 -22.00 18.43 -4.63
CA ARG A 97 -20.86 19.36 -4.89
C ARG A 97 -19.50 18.73 -4.55
N LEU A 98 -19.43 18.02 -3.43
CA LEU A 98 -18.19 17.35 -3.01
C LEU A 98 -17.81 16.21 -3.96
N VAL A 99 -18.77 15.35 -4.35
CA VAL A 99 -18.56 14.26 -5.33
C VAL A 99 -18.13 14.81 -6.68
N GLU A 100 -18.77 15.88 -7.18
CA GLU A 100 -18.36 16.53 -8.44
C GLU A 100 -16.92 17.05 -8.38
N HIS A 101 -16.54 17.68 -7.26
CA HIS A 101 -15.16 18.13 -7.06
C HIS A 101 -14.17 16.97 -7.09
N LEU A 102 -14.43 15.91 -6.35
CA LEU A 102 -13.59 14.70 -6.31
C LEU A 102 -13.52 14.03 -7.70
N ALA A 103 -14.63 13.95 -8.43
CA ALA A 103 -14.68 13.39 -9.78
C ALA A 103 -13.82 14.21 -10.77
N LYS A 104 -13.87 15.54 -10.70
CA LYS A 104 -12.99 16.43 -11.49
C LYS A 104 -11.51 16.19 -11.17
N MET A 105 -11.16 16.03 -9.88
CA MET A 105 -9.80 15.69 -9.45
C MET A 105 -9.38 14.31 -9.97
N ARG A 106 -10.25 13.31 -9.86
CA ARG A 106 -10.02 11.96 -10.38
C ARG A 106 -9.66 11.96 -11.87
N VAL A 107 -10.45 12.62 -12.69
CA VAL A 107 -10.23 12.70 -14.15
C VAL A 107 -8.87 13.36 -14.46
N ARG A 108 -8.53 14.45 -13.77
CA ARG A 108 -7.23 15.13 -13.91
C ARG A 108 -6.07 14.19 -13.54
N ASN A 109 -6.18 13.47 -12.43
CA ASN A 109 -5.15 12.54 -11.95
C ASN A 109 -5.02 11.34 -12.90
N ALA A 110 -6.13 10.80 -13.41
CA ALA A 110 -6.14 9.71 -14.38
C ALA A 110 -5.41 10.08 -15.68
N ARG A 111 -5.68 11.28 -16.22
CA ARG A 111 -4.97 11.81 -17.40
C ARG A 111 -3.46 11.99 -17.14
N ARG A 112 -3.09 12.43 -15.92
CA ARG A 112 -1.70 12.56 -15.52
C ARG A 112 -1.00 11.20 -15.45
N LEU A 113 -1.63 10.20 -14.85
CA LEU A 113 -1.15 8.82 -14.79
C LEU A 113 -0.95 8.24 -16.20
N HIS A 114 -1.95 8.37 -17.06
CA HIS A 114 -1.87 7.89 -18.44
C HIS A 114 -0.71 8.54 -19.22
N ARG A 115 -0.56 9.86 -19.14
CA ARG A 115 0.55 10.59 -19.79
C ARG A 115 1.91 10.12 -19.28
N LEU A 116 2.06 9.91 -17.96
CA LEU A 116 3.29 9.40 -17.35
C LEU A 116 3.64 8.02 -17.92
N VAL A 117 2.67 7.09 -17.92
CA VAL A 117 2.88 5.72 -18.41
C VAL A 117 3.21 5.70 -19.88
N ARG A 118 2.53 6.51 -20.72
CA ARG A 118 2.85 6.63 -22.16
C ARG A 118 4.26 7.16 -22.41
N ARG A 119 4.65 8.22 -21.71
CA ARG A 119 5.98 8.82 -21.84
C ARG A 119 7.09 7.83 -21.51
N GLU A 120 6.93 7.10 -20.41
CA GLU A 120 7.95 6.20 -19.87
C GLU A 120 7.84 4.75 -20.42
N ARG A 121 6.94 4.48 -21.36
CA ARG A 121 6.60 3.12 -21.85
C ARG A 121 7.81 2.31 -22.32
N ARG A 122 8.68 2.93 -23.13
CA ARG A 122 9.88 2.27 -23.66
C ARG A 122 10.86 1.93 -22.53
N GLU A 123 11.09 2.88 -21.63
CA GLU A 123 11.97 2.71 -20.49
C GLU A 123 11.44 1.61 -19.55
N PHE A 124 10.16 1.59 -19.25
CA PHE A 124 9.51 0.50 -18.48
C PHE A 124 9.75 -0.86 -19.10
N SER A 125 9.52 -1.00 -20.42
CA SER A 125 9.71 -2.27 -21.11
C SER A 125 11.15 -2.78 -20.98
N THR A 126 12.12 -1.90 -21.16
CA THR A 126 13.55 -2.20 -21.06
C THR A 126 13.93 -2.59 -19.64
N ARG A 127 13.54 -1.79 -18.62
CA ARG A 127 13.90 -2.03 -17.22
C ARG A 127 13.21 -3.25 -16.64
N LEU A 128 11.96 -3.53 -17.01
CA LEU A 128 11.27 -4.76 -16.62
C LEU A 128 11.97 -6.00 -17.15
N LYS A 129 12.40 -6.01 -18.43
CA LYS A 129 13.18 -7.11 -18.99
C LYS A 129 14.51 -7.31 -18.26
N GLN A 130 15.25 -6.24 -18.00
CA GLN A 130 16.53 -6.29 -17.28
C GLN A 130 16.37 -6.82 -15.86
N SER A 131 15.40 -6.30 -15.12
CA SER A 131 15.15 -6.73 -13.74
C SER A 131 14.60 -8.16 -13.66
N SER A 132 13.78 -8.59 -14.62
CA SER A 132 13.34 -9.99 -14.71
C SER A 132 14.54 -10.96 -14.87
N ARG A 133 15.52 -10.60 -15.69
CA ARG A 133 16.74 -11.41 -15.84
C ARG A 133 17.56 -11.47 -14.53
N LEU A 134 17.69 -10.35 -13.82
CA LEU A 134 18.39 -10.29 -12.53
C LEU A 134 17.69 -11.16 -11.49
N ILE A 135 16.37 -11.03 -11.38
CA ILE A 135 15.54 -11.80 -10.47
C ILE A 135 15.70 -13.30 -10.74
N ARG A 136 15.56 -13.75 -11.99
CA ARG A 136 15.74 -15.15 -12.39
C ARG A 136 17.15 -15.67 -12.07
N LYS A 137 18.19 -14.87 -12.33
CA LYS A 137 19.58 -15.23 -11.99
C LYS A 137 19.73 -15.42 -10.49
N LYS A 138 19.17 -14.51 -9.68
CA LYS A 138 19.23 -14.58 -8.23
C LYS A 138 18.48 -15.78 -7.67
N MET A 139 17.32 -16.12 -8.27
CA MET A 139 16.55 -17.32 -7.88
C MET A 139 17.29 -18.62 -8.17
N LYS A 140 17.99 -18.73 -9.33
CA LYS A 140 18.78 -19.91 -9.67
C LYS A 140 20.00 -20.11 -8.76
N ASN A 141 20.65 -19.03 -8.38
CA ASN A 141 21.86 -19.07 -7.54
C ASN A 141 21.56 -19.20 -6.04
N GLY A 142 20.28 -19.33 -5.64
CA GLY A 142 19.85 -19.22 -4.25
C GLY A 142 19.91 -17.76 -3.77
N VAL A 143 19.05 -17.42 -2.82
CA VAL A 143 19.28 -16.23 -2.01
C VAL A 143 20.33 -16.66 -1.01
N ALA A 144 21.59 -16.29 -1.24
CA ALA A 144 22.68 -16.61 -0.30
C ALA A 144 22.24 -16.23 1.11
N ASP A 145 22.38 -17.18 2.04
CA ASP A 145 22.19 -16.87 3.45
C ASP A 145 23.15 -15.74 3.79
N ARG A 146 22.56 -14.60 4.12
CA ARG A 146 23.33 -13.45 4.57
C ARG A 146 23.70 -13.71 6.03
N GLU A 147 24.96 -13.58 6.37
CA GLU A 147 25.34 -13.27 7.74
C GLU A 147 24.69 -11.92 8.09
N GLY A 148 23.68 -11.95 8.97
CA GLY A 148 22.94 -10.76 9.41
C GLY A 148 21.42 -10.89 9.31
N GLU A 149 20.73 -9.93 9.88
CA GLU A 149 19.26 -9.89 9.89
C GLU A 149 18.69 -9.75 8.48
N THR A 150 17.67 -10.55 8.19
CA THR A 150 16.92 -10.46 6.94
C THR A 150 16.02 -9.21 6.93
N PRO A 151 15.66 -8.66 5.75
CA PRO A 151 14.76 -7.49 5.70
C PRO A 151 13.45 -7.63 6.49
N PRO A 152 12.76 -8.78 6.52
CA PRO A 152 11.61 -8.98 7.40
C PRO A 152 11.96 -8.90 8.89
N GLN A 153 13.11 -9.44 9.32
CA GLN A 153 13.55 -9.37 10.72
C GLN A 153 13.81 -7.93 11.17
N ILE A 154 14.46 -7.14 10.33
CA ILE A 154 14.68 -5.71 10.61
C ILE A 154 13.35 -4.99 10.82
N LEU A 155 12.33 -5.26 9.98
CA LEU A 155 11.01 -4.65 10.12
C LEU A 155 10.27 -5.14 11.38
N ILE A 156 10.40 -6.41 11.75
CA ILE A 156 9.83 -6.96 13.00
C ILE A 156 10.46 -6.27 14.20
N THR A 157 11.79 -6.13 14.22
CA THR A 157 12.51 -5.41 15.28
C THR A 157 12.08 -3.95 15.37
N GLU A 158 11.96 -3.25 14.23
CA GLU A 158 11.48 -1.86 14.18
C GLU A 158 10.05 -1.74 14.75
N LEU A 159 9.13 -2.61 14.36
CA LEU A 159 7.75 -2.61 14.83
C LEU A 159 7.61 -2.97 16.32
N SER A 160 8.50 -3.83 16.83
CA SER A 160 8.56 -4.19 18.26
C SER A 160 8.98 -3.01 19.14
N HIS A 161 9.89 -2.18 18.65
CA HIS A 161 10.38 -0.98 19.36
C HIS A 161 9.61 0.30 18.99
N TRP A 162 8.46 0.18 18.29
CA TRP A 162 7.66 1.34 17.95
C TRP A 162 7.16 2.07 19.21
N PRO A 163 7.18 3.40 19.24
CA PRO A 163 6.65 4.15 20.40
C PRO A 163 5.15 3.89 20.61
N SER A 164 4.58 4.43 21.67
CA SER A 164 3.13 4.40 21.90
C SER A 164 2.39 4.86 20.66
N LEU A 165 1.36 4.10 20.26
CA LEU A 165 0.59 4.39 19.06
C LEU A 165 -0.41 5.51 19.33
N ASP A 166 -0.37 6.53 18.51
CA ASP A 166 -1.27 7.67 18.51
C ASP A 166 -1.61 8.12 17.08
N GLU A 167 -2.47 9.11 16.94
CA GLU A 167 -2.86 9.67 15.65
C GLU A 167 -1.66 10.16 14.82
N GLY A 168 -0.63 10.73 15.48
CA GLY A 168 0.53 11.33 14.84
C GLY A 168 1.46 10.32 14.19
N ASN A 169 1.57 9.10 14.76
CA ASN A 169 2.52 8.09 14.28
C ASN A 169 1.86 6.88 13.59
N LEU A 170 0.54 6.71 13.71
CA LEU A 170 -0.20 5.55 13.19
C LEU A 170 -0.05 5.36 11.68
N HIS A 171 0.02 6.45 10.91
CA HIS A 171 0.23 6.37 9.47
C HIS A 171 1.62 5.81 9.10
N LEU A 172 2.67 6.21 9.80
CA LEU A 172 4.03 5.70 9.61
C LEU A 172 4.11 4.22 10.01
N PHE A 173 3.48 3.85 11.14
CA PHE A 173 3.34 2.45 11.56
C PHE A 173 2.71 1.60 10.46
N ARG A 174 1.61 2.05 9.86
CA ARG A 174 0.97 1.38 8.72
C ARG A 174 1.92 1.15 7.53
N ILE A 175 2.80 2.10 7.25
CA ILE A 175 3.76 1.95 6.15
C ILE A 175 4.67 0.74 6.39
N ARG A 176 5.21 0.59 7.61
CA ARG A 176 6.08 -0.54 7.99
C ARG A 176 5.32 -1.87 8.03
N VAL A 177 4.11 -1.87 8.59
CA VAL A 177 3.20 -3.02 8.56
C VAL A 177 2.96 -3.50 7.12
N LYS A 178 2.73 -2.59 6.17
CA LYS A 178 2.56 -2.94 4.75
C LYS A 178 3.82 -3.53 4.13
N GLU A 179 4.97 -2.98 4.43
CA GLU A 179 6.26 -3.47 3.93
C GLU A 179 6.48 -4.90 4.42
N LEU A 180 6.35 -5.14 5.72
CA LEU A 180 6.48 -6.48 6.31
C LEU A 180 5.47 -7.46 5.69
N ARG A 181 4.19 -7.10 5.61
CA ARG A 181 3.16 -7.95 5.03
C ARG A 181 3.50 -8.39 3.61
N TYR A 182 3.93 -7.47 2.75
CA TYR A 182 4.29 -7.80 1.37
C TYR A 182 5.51 -8.71 1.29
N MET A 183 6.48 -8.56 2.17
CA MET A 183 7.65 -9.46 2.23
C MET A 183 7.25 -10.86 2.70
N LEU A 184 6.42 -10.96 3.74
CA LEU A 184 5.94 -12.26 4.24
C LEU A 184 5.08 -12.99 3.20
N GLN A 185 4.26 -12.29 2.43
CA GLN A 185 3.46 -12.89 1.35
C GLN A 185 4.29 -13.51 0.20
N LEU A 186 5.60 -13.22 0.12
CA LEU A 186 6.49 -13.86 -0.84
C LEU A 186 7.05 -15.21 -0.32
N ASN A 187 6.90 -15.49 0.97
CA ASN A 187 7.38 -16.71 1.62
C ASN A 187 6.22 -17.71 1.79
N GLU A 188 6.41 -18.93 1.29
CA GLU A 188 5.42 -20.02 1.43
C GLU A 188 5.17 -20.43 2.88
N GLN A 189 6.18 -20.27 3.73
CA GLN A 189 6.16 -20.72 5.12
C GLN A 189 5.80 -19.59 6.09
N ALA A 190 5.34 -18.43 5.59
CA ALA A 190 4.95 -17.33 6.45
C ALA A 190 3.71 -17.70 7.28
N ASP A 191 3.70 -17.31 8.55
CA ASP A 191 2.53 -17.47 9.41
C ASP A 191 1.34 -16.69 8.82
N ALA A 192 0.33 -17.42 8.35
CA ALA A 192 -0.88 -16.86 7.75
C ALA A 192 -1.62 -15.94 8.74
N ARG A 193 -1.62 -16.28 10.05
CA ARG A 193 -2.28 -15.48 11.09
C ARG A 193 -1.60 -14.12 11.27
N LEU A 194 -0.27 -14.07 11.22
CA LEU A 194 0.47 -12.81 11.24
C LEU A 194 0.19 -11.99 9.96
N VAL A 195 0.19 -12.62 8.79
CA VAL A 195 -0.11 -11.95 7.51
C VAL A 195 -1.51 -11.34 7.51
N ASP A 196 -2.50 -12.03 8.10
CA ASP A 196 -3.87 -11.56 8.22
C ASP A 196 -3.98 -10.41 9.23
N ALA A 197 -3.33 -10.51 10.39
CA ALA A 197 -3.31 -9.43 11.38
C ALA A 197 -2.62 -8.16 10.85
N LEU A 198 -1.51 -8.30 10.10
CA LEU A 198 -0.90 -7.17 9.38
C LEU A 198 -1.85 -6.61 8.30
N GLY A 199 -2.68 -7.48 7.70
CA GLY A 199 -3.72 -7.10 6.76
C GLY A 199 -4.79 -6.22 7.42
N GLU A 200 -5.31 -6.64 8.58
CA GLU A 200 -6.29 -5.88 9.36
C GLU A 200 -5.81 -4.48 9.69
N VAL A 201 -4.59 -4.35 10.24
CA VAL A 201 -4.00 -3.04 10.56
C VAL A 201 -3.80 -2.19 9.30
N LYS A 202 -3.30 -2.76 8.22
CA LYS A 202 -3.15 -2.06 6.93
C LYS A 202 -4.49 -1.48 6.46
N ASP A 203 -5.58 -2.24 6.59
CA ASP A 203 -6.90 -1.85 6.07
C ASP A 203 -7.57 -0.83 6.99
N THR A 204 -7.62 -1.06 8.31
CA THR A 204 -8.26 -0.15 9.28
C THR A 204 -7.57 1.21 9.36
N VAL A 205 -6.23 1.24 9.44
CA VAL A 205 -5.47 2.51 9.42
C VAL A 205 -5.60 3.20 8.05
N GLY A 206 -5.73 2.41 6.96
CA GLY A 206 -5.99 2.97 5.64
C GLY A 206 -7.33 3.67 5.56
N GLU A 207 -8.37 3.03 6.06
CA GLU A 207 -9.72 3.57 6.09
C GLU A 207 -9.78 4.88 6.92
N TRP A 208 -9.22 4.87 8.13
CA TRP A 208 -9.10 6.11 8.92
C TRP A 208 -8.43 7.25 8.15
N HIS A 209 -7.27 6.97 7.55
CA HIS A 209 -6.52 7.98 6.79
C HIS A 209 -7.34 8.55 5.61
N ASP A 210 -8.14 7.71 4.94
CA ASP A 210 -9.00 8.15 3.84
C ASP A 210 -10.08 9.13 4.35
N TRP A 211 -10.63 8.93 5.57
CA TRP A 211 -11.55 9.87 6.20
C TRP A 211 -10.88 11.20 6.58
N VAL A 212 -9.65 11.18 7.09
CA VAL A 212 -8.87 12.40 7.37
C VAL A 212 -8.64 13.21 6.09
N GLU A 213 -8.28 12.55 4.99
CA GLU A 213 -8.09 13.23 3.71
C GLU A 213 -9.42 13.76 3.14
N LEU A 214 -10.52 13.02 3.30
CA LEU A 214 -11.86 13.48 2.90
C LEU A 214 -12.24 14.75 3.68
N GLU A 215 -12.04 14.79 5.00
CA GLU A 215 -12.33 15.97 5.82
C GLU A 215 -11.54 17.19 5.35
N LYS A 216 -10.23 17.02 5.05
CA LYS A 216 -9.38 18.10 4.54
C LYS A 216 -9.90 18.69 3.22
N ILE A 217 -10.37 17.83 2.32
CA ILE A 217 -10.94 18.29 1.04
C ILE A 217 -12.32 18.92 1.25
N ALA A 218 -13.18 18.27 2.05
CA ALA A 218 -14.52 18.76 2.33
C ALA A 218 -14.50 20.17 2.92
N ARG A 219 -13.60 20.45 3.87
CA ARG A 219 -13.43 21.81 4.45
C ARG A 219 -13.04 22.89 3.44
N LYS A 220 -12.50 22.51 2.28
CA LYS A 220 -12.14 23.46 1.19
C LYS A 220 -13.26 23.67 0.18
N VAL A 221 -14.20 22.73 0.11
CA VAL A 221 -15.27 22.70 -0.91
C VAL A 221 -16.62 23.12 -0.36
N LEU A 222 -16.86 22.80 0.92
CA LEU A 222 -18.14 23.03 1.61
C LEU A 222 -18.06 24.27 2.49
N ASP A 223 -19.19 24.97 2.59
CA ASP A 223 -19.33 26.11 3.51
C ASP A 223 -19.68 25.60 4.91
N PRO A 224 -18.88 25.91 5.95
CA PRO A 224 -19.17 25.50 7.31
C PRO A 224 -20.53 25.95 7.86
N ARG A 225 -21.10 27.05 7.34
CA ARG A 225 -22.38 27.60 7.79
C ARG A 225 -23.57 26.85 7.22
N SER A 226 -23.54 26.54 5.92
CA SER A 226 -24.67 25.89 5.22
C SER A 226 -24.53 24.36 5.17
N ASP A 227 -23.30 23.83 5.20
CA ASP A 227 -22.97 22.41 5.01
C ASP A 227 -22.43 21.73 6.27
N GLY A 228 -22.61 22.39 7.43
CA GLY A 228 -22.03 21.97 8.71
C GLY A 228 -22.40 20.53 9.12
N ASP A 229 -23.59 20.06 8.79
CA ASP A 229 -24.04 18.70 9.12
C ASP A 229 -23.23 17.63 8.39
N LEU A 230 -22.94 17.83 7.10
CA LEU A 230 -22.10 16.88 6.36
C LEU A 230 -20.66 16.89 6.88
N LEU A 231 -20.09 18.07 7.15
CA LEU A 231 -18.75 18.19 7.74
C LEU A 231 -18.66 17.50 9.11
N LYS A 232 -19.68 17.68 9.96
CA LYS A 232 -19.77 17.02 11.27
C LYS A 232 -19.82 15.50 11.14
N ARG A 233 -20.63 14.97 10.21
CA ARG A 233 -20.72 13.52 9.95
C ARG A 233 -19.39 12.95 9.46
N ILE A 234 -18.72 13.62 8.53
CA ILE A 234 -17.38 13.20 8.04
C ILE A 234 -16.39 13.12 9.20
N ARG A 235 -16.34 14.14 10.05
CA ARG A 235 -15.46 14.21 11.21
C ARG A 235 -15.75 13.12 12.25
N LEU A 236 -17.02 12.90 12.60
CA LEU A 236 -17.42 11.86 13.55
C LEU A 236 -17.02 10.47 13.05
N THR A 237 -17.32 10.15 11.78
CA THR A 237 -16.91 8.89 11.19
C THR A 237 -15.38 8.72 11.18
N GLY A 238 -14.65 9.79 10.88
CA GLY A 238 -13.17 9.78 10.96
C GLY A 238 -12.66 9.44 12.36
N GLY A 239 -13.30 9.99 13.42
CA GLY A 239 -12.98 9.69 14.81
C GLY A 239 -13.26 8.23 15.18
N GLU A 240 -14.40 7.67 14.76
CA GLU A 240 -14.73 6.25 14.96
C GLU A 240 -13.72 5.34 14.28
N LYS A 241 -13.32 5.64 13.04
CA LYS A 241 -12.31 4.89 12.30
C LYS A 241 -10.92 4.98 12.95
N LEU A 242 -10.56 6.09 13.58
CA LEU A 242 -9.33 6.21 14.37
C LEU A 242 -9.29 5.22 15.52
N GLN A 243 -10.39 5.13 16.30
CA GLN A 243 -10.46 4.20 17.42
C GLN A 243 -10.32 2.74 16.98
N ILE A 244 -10.98 2.36 15.88
CA ILE A 244 -10.88 1.02 15.30
C ILE A 244 -9.44 0.74 14.85
N ALA A 245 -8.80 1.70 14.19
CA ALA A 245 -7.44 1.58 13.69
C ALA A 245 -6.41 1.45 14.81
N LEU A 246 -6.53 2.26 15.86
CA LEU A 246 -5.66 2.18 17.05
C LEU A 246 -5.83 0.82 17.75
N ALA A 247 -7.07 0.37 17.97
CA ALA A 247 -7.34 -0.92 18.59
C ALA A 247 -6.73 -2.09 17.80
N ALA A 248 -6.86 -2.08 16.46
CA ALA A 248 -6.25 -3.10 15.60
C ALA A 248 -4.71 -3.08 15.68
N ALA A 249 -4.10 -1.90 15.66
CA ALA A 249 -2.65 -1.75 15.73
C ALA A 249 -2.08 -2.15 17.11
N ILE A 250 -2.79 -1.84 18.20
CA ILE A 250 -2.42 -2.27 19.55
C ILE A 250 -2.50 -3.79 19.67
N ARG A 251 -3.61 -4.42 19.23
CA ARG A 251 -3.76 -5.89 19.24
C ARG A 251 -2.64 -6.60 18.45
N LEU A 252 -2.25 -6.04 17.29
CA LEU A 252 -1.15 -6.59 16.52
C LEU A 252 0.15 -6.59 17.32
N ARG A 253 0.46 -5.45 17.97
CA ARG A 253 1.68 -5.31 18.78
C ARG A 253 1.69 -6.28 19.97
N GLU A 254 0.63 -6.32 20.74
CA GLU A 254 0.50 -7.19 21.91
C GLU A 254 0.66 -8.66 21.54
N ARG A 255 0.08 -9.07 20.41
CA ARG A 255 0.08 -10.47 20.02
C ARG A 255 1.39 -10.93 19.40
N TYR A 256 2.08 -10.07 18.62
CA TYR A 256 3.21 -10.49 17.80
C TYR A 256 4.52 -9.78 18.08
N PHE A 257 4.48 -8.60 18.75
CA PHE A 257 5.66 -7.76 18.92
C PHE A 257 5.96 -7.40 20.38
N HIS A 258 5.07 -7.70 21.33
CA HIS A 258 5.23 -7.40 22.77
C HIS A 258 5.74 -8.61 23.57
N LEU A 259 6.76 -9.32 23.09
CA LEU A 259 7.41 -10.34 23.89
C LEU A 259 8.68 -9.75 24.53
N PRO A 260 8.94 -10.02 25.85
CA PRO A 260 10.17 -9.60 26.53
C PRO A 260 11.46 -10.16 25.86
N ASP A 261 11.32 -11.09 24.93
CA ASP A 261 12.38 -11.67 24.11
C ASP A 261 12.02 -11.58 22.61
N ALA A 262 11.85 -10.38 22.09
CA ALA A 262 11.55 -10.15 20.66
C ALA A 262 12.59 -10.81 19.72
N ARG A 263 13.83 -11.03 20.20
CA ARG A 263 14.86 -11.82 19.48
C ARG A 263 14.48 -13.30 19.36
N LYS A 264 13.93 -13.93 20.42
CA LYS A 264 13.49 -15.34 20.38
C LYS A 264 12.18 -15.53 19.62
N ALA A 265 11.27 -14.57 19.68
CA ALA A 265 10.02 -14.62 18.91
C ALA A 265 10.24 -14.37 17.42
N GLY A 266 11.11 -13.45 17.05
CA GLY A 266 11.53 -13.25 15.65
C GLY A 266 12.19 -14.50 15.07
N VAL A 267 13.02 -15.18 15.84
CA VAL A 267 13.62 -16.47 15.48
C VAL A 267 12.56 -17.59 15.41
N LYS A 268 11.56 -17.61 16.31
CA LYS A 268 10.49 -18.62 16.30
C LYS A 268 9.49 -18.41 15.18
N ILE A 269 9.12 -17.15 14.88
CA ILE A 269 8.28 -16.78 13.73
C ILE A 269 9.00 -17.09 12.41
N LEU A 270 10.33 -16.97 12.36
CA LEU A 270 11.13 -17.25 11.18
C LEU A 270 11.60 -18.72 11.12
N GLN A 271 11.74 -19.43 12.25
CA GLN A 271 11.96 -20.88 12.28
C GLN A 271 10.68 -21.67 11.94
N MET A 272 9.49 -21.15 12.25
CA MET A 272 8.23 -21.65 11.71
C MET A 272 8.04 -21.25 10.22
N ALA A 273 8.93 -20.41 9.69
CA ALA A 273 9.01 -19.95 8.31
C ALA A 273 10.26 -20.44 7.56
N SER A 274 11.10 -21.28 8.17
CA SER A 274 12.19 -22.05 7.57
C SER A 274 11.75 -23.46 7.30
#